data_b9286faff0eaa5fbc6586e001762e84c
#
_entry.id   b9286faff0eaa5fbc6586e001762e84c
#
_cell.length_a   1.000
_cell.length_b   1.000
_cell.length_c   1.000
_cell.angle_alpha   90.00
_cell.angle_beta   90.00
_cell.angle_gamma   90.00
#
_symmetry.space_group_name_H-M   'P 1'
#
loop_
_entity.id
_entity.type
_entity.pdbx_description
1 polymer ?
#
loop_
_entity_poly.entity_id
_entity_poly.type
_entity_poly.pdbx_seq_one_letter_code
_entity_poly.pdbx_strand_id
1 'polypeptide(L)'
;MNSTTTTPFFLFNLLLLLLHISASSPPPLLPKEALPTRSGYLPVNPATGSSIFYTLYEAQTPTSPLNQTPLLIWLQGGPGCSSMTGNFLELGPWRVKQHLGGVEVEPNAGSWNRIFGLVFLDNPIGTGFSIAASDEEIPRDQFSVAKHLFTAIRGFLDLDPIFKNRPIYITGESYAGKYVPAIGYYILKKNLSKRGVNLQGVAIGNGMTDPVTQVATHAVNAYFSGLVNEKQKSELEKAQLEAIKLVKMGNWSEATNARNKVLNMLQTMTGLATLFDFSKRVPYQTSLVTKLLRIDEVKKALGANESIVFDECSDVVGGALHADVMKSVKYMVEFLVKNTKVLLYQGHFDLRDGVFSTEAWMKTMEWQGIDKFLMAEREVWKVNGVLAGYVQKWASLSHVIVLGAGHFVPTDQPLNSQAMIEDWVLEKGLFTNDQEETLPSKF
;
A
#
# COMPACT_ATOMS: atom_id res chain seq x y z
N MET A 1 -45.64 -74.75 -21.60
CA MET A 1 -44.89 -74.81 -22.88
C MET A 1 -44.79 -73.40 -23.38
N ASN A 2 -43.60 -73.02 -23.78
CA ASN A 2 -43.15 -71.81 -24.49
C ASN A 2 -42.97 -70.51 -23.67
N SER A 3 -41.79 -70.44 -23.19
CA SER A 3 -41.06 -69.22 -22.90
C SER A 3 -40.76 -68.47 -24.19
N THR A 4 -40.86 -67.16 -24.18
CA THR A 4 -40.11 -66.28 -25.09
C THR A 4 -39.51 -65.14 -24.32
N THR A 5 -38.23 -65.24 -24.19
CA THR A 5 -37.27 -64.23 -23.78
C THR A 5 -37.30 -63.00 -24.70
N THR A 6 -37.42 -61.85 -24.16
CA THR A 6 -37.06 -60.58 -24.81
C THR A 6 -36.17 -59.78 -23.86
N THR A 7 -34.89 -59.85 -24.10
CA THR A 7 -33.81 -59.01 -23.59
C THR A 7 -33.12 -58.39 -24.80
N PRO A 8 -32.24 -57.42 -24.68
CA PRO A 8 -32.10 -56.14 -24.00
C PRO A 8 -31.73 -55.06 -25.02
N PHE A 9 -32.54 -54.15 -25.31
CA PHE A 9 -32.23 -53.02 -26.20
C PHE A 9 -32.17 -51.68 -25.45
N PHE A 10 -32.44 -51.66 -24.15
CA PHE A 10 -32.49 -50.41 -23.38
C PHE A 10 -31.20 -50.00 -22.69
N LEU A 11 -30.21 -50.90 -22.53
CA LEU A 11 -28.97 -50.59 -21.83
C LEU A 11 -27.89 -49.97 -22.73
N PHE A 12 -28.00 -50.03 -24.05
CA PHE A 12 -26.95 -49.47 -24.94
C PHE A 12 -27.13 -47.98 -25.24
N ASN A 13 -28.31 -47.44 -25.10
CA ASN A 13 -28.53 -45.99 -25.31
C ASN A 13 -28.25 -45.12 -24.07
N LEU A 14 -28.16 -45.68 -22.88
CA LEU A 14 -27.83 -44.94 -21.68
C LEU A 14 -26.29 -44.72 -21.52
N LEU A 15 -25.48 -45.57 -22.19
CA LEU A 15 -24.01 -45.45 -22.14
C LEU A 15 -23.44 -44.43 -23.14
N LEU A 16 -24.22 -44.08 -24.19
CA LEU A 16 -23.83 -43.07 -25.19
C LEU A 16 -24.21 -41.65 -24.81
N LEU A 17 -25.07 -41.40 -23.80
CA LEU A 17 -25.44 -40.11 -23.28
C LEU A 17 -24.43 -39.56 -22.23
N LEU A 18 -23.54 -40.40 -21.73
CA LEU A 18 -22.52 -40.02 -20.73
C LEU A 18 -21.18 -39.61 -21.31
N LEU A 19 -21.01 -39.61 -22.63
CA LEU A 19 -19.75 -39.27 -23.29
C LEU A 19 -19.69 -37.90 -23.95
N HIS A 20 -20.67 -37.02 -23.70
CA HIS A 20 -20.64 -35.61 -24.09
C HIS A 20 -20.62 -34.68 -22.88
N ILE A 21 -19.91 -35.03 -21.81
CA ILE A 21 -19.36 -34.02 -20.92
C ILE A 21 -18.20 -33.44 -21.71
N SER A 22 -18.47 -32.38 -22.47
CA SER A 22 -17.42 -31.50 -22.95
C SER A 22 -16.58 -31.15 -21.74
N ALA A 23 -15.36 -31.65 -21.69
CA ALA A 23 -14.37 -31.15 -20.74
C ALA A 23 -14.15 -29.68 -21.09
N SER A 24 -15.01 -28.80 -20.56
CA SER A 24 -14.72 -27.38 -20.56
C SER A 24 -13.40 -27.26 -19.82
N SER A 25 -12.41 -26.67 -20.49
CA SER A 25 -11.16 -26.29 -19.82
C SER A 25 -11.52 -25.63 -18.51
N PRO A 26 -10.85 -25.96 -17.40
CA PRO A 26 -11.10 -25.26 -16.15
C PRO A 26 -11.04 -23.75 -16.41
N PRO A 27 -11.94 -22.94 -15.81
CA PRO A 27 -11.91 -21.50 -16.02
C PRO A 27 -10.50 -20.99 -15.67
N PRO A 28 -9.99 -19.99 -16.43
CA PRO A 28 -8.69 -19.43 -16.16
C PRO A 28 -8.66 -18.89 -14.72
N LEU A 29 -7.55 -19.11 -14.02
CA LEU A 29 -7.39 -18.71 -12.61
C LEU A 29 -7.55 -17.18 -12.43
N LEU A 30 -7.12 -16.39 -13.43
CA LEU A 30 -7.45 -14.97 -13.54
C LEU A 30 -8.50 -14.79 -14.65
N PRO A 31 -9.74 -14.43 -14.32
CA PRO A 31 -10.72 -14.07 -15.34
C PRO A 31 -10.25 -12.82 -16.09
N LYS A 32 -10.74 -12.64 -17.33
CA LYS A 32 -10.32 -11.54 -18.20
C LYS A 32 -10.50 -10.16 -17.53
N GLU A 33 -11.53 -10.03 -16.71
CA GLU A 33 -11.86 -8.81 -15.96
C GLU A 33 -10.89 -8.52 -14.81
N ALA A 34 -10.13 -9.53 -14.37
CA ALA A 34 -9.07 -9.38 -13.36
C ALA A 34 -7.71 -8.96 -13.95
N LEU A 35 -7.59 -8.98 -15.29
CA LEU A 35 -6.34 -8.61 -15.94
C LEU A 35 -6.12 -7.11 -15.90
N PRO A 36 -4.86 -6.64 -15.72
CA PRO A 36 -4.55 -5.22 -15.81
C PRO A 36 -4.82 -4.69 -17.22
N THR A 37 -5.20 -3.42 -17.31
CA THR A 37 -5.33 -2.71 -18.60
C THR A 37 -3.99 -2.65 -19.33
N ARG A 38 -2.91 -2.47 -18.56
CA ARG A 38 -1.50 -2.53 -19.02
C ARG A 38 -0.62 -3.05 -17.91
N SER A 39 0.45 -3.71 -18.26
CA SER A 39 1.50 -4.15 -17.35
C SER A 39 2.83 -4.26 -18.10
N GLY A 40 3.92 -4.37 -17.37
CA GLY A 40 5.25 -4.55 -17.94
C GLY A 40 6.34 -3.92 -17.08
N TYR A 41 7.42 -3.49 -17.74
CA TYR A 41 8.65 -3.03 -17.10
C TYR A 41 8.97 -1.60 -17.49
N LEU A 42 9.33 -0.78 -16.50
CA LEU A 42 9.74 0.61 -16.65
C LEU A 42 11.25 0.69 -16.34
N PRO A 43 12.10 0.88 -17.37
CA PRO A 43 13.55 0.94 -17.18
C PRO A 43 13.94 2.10 -16.26
N VAL A 44 14.78 1.81 -15.25
CA VAL A 44 15.38 2.83 -14.36
C VAL A 44 16.88 2.98 -14.61
N ASN A 45 17.51 1.92 -15.10
CA ASN A 45 18.89 1.93 -15.63
C ASN A 45 18.95 1.16 -16.95
N PRO A 46 18.74 1.81 -18.11
CA PRO A 46 18.75 1.13 -19.41
C PRO A 46 20.09 0.47 -19.76
N ALA A 47 21.21 0.94 -19.20
CA ALA A 47 22.53 0.39 -19.49
C ALA A 47 22.71 -1.02 -18.89
N THR A 48 22.05 -1.33 -17.76
CA THR A 48 22.16 -2.61 -17.06
C THR A 48 20.90 -3.47 -17.22
N GLY A 49 19.78 -2.86 -17.59
CA GLY A 49 18.48 -3.53 -17.68
C GLY A 49 17.64 -3.51 -16.39
N SER A 50 18.11 -2.83 -15.35
CA SER A 50 17.32 -2.69 -14.11
C SER A 50 16.03 -1.93 -14.36
N SER A 51 14.90 -2.49 -13.90
CA SER A 51 13.57 -1.99 -14.23
C SER A 51 12.55 -2.26 -13.12
N ILE A 52 11.57 -1.37 -13.00
CA ILE A 52 10.42 -1.51 -12.10
C ILE A 52 9.26 -2.15 -12.85
N PHE A 53 8.71 -3.23 -12.28
CA PHE A 53 7.48 -3.84 -12.77
C PHE A 53 6.28 -3.01 -12.38
N TYR A 54 5.30 -2.88 -13.30
CA TYR A 54 4.06 -2.17 -13.01
C TYR A 54 2.83 -2.91 -13.54
N THR A 55 1.69 -2.66 -12.91
CA THR A 55 0.37 -2.96 -13.42
C THR A 55 -0.50 -1.71 -13.36
N LEU A 56 -1.30 -1.47 -14.40
CA LEU A 56 -2.30 -0.41 -14.47
C LEU A 56 -3.69 -1.03 -14.60
N TYR A 57 -4.59 -0.62 -13.74
CA TYR A 57 -6.04 -0.84 -13.89
C TYR A 57 -6.70 0.52 -14.12
N GLU A 58 -7.30 0.73 -15.31
CA GLU A 58 -8.04 1.96 -15.56
C GLU A 58 -9.32 2.04 -14.74
N ALA A 59 -9.85 3.26 -14.62
CA ALA A 59 -11.10 3.52 -13.91
C ALA A 59 -12.25 2.69 -14.49
N GLN A 60 -12.98 1.98 -13.63
CA GLN A 60 -14.13 1.18 -14.04
C GLN A 60 -15.30 2.06 -14.50
N THR A 61 -15.55 3.15 -13.78
CA THR A 61 -16.62 4.12 -14.05
C THR A 61 -16.08 5.55 -13.88
N PRO A 62 -15.22 6.02 -14.81
CA PRO A 62 -14.59 7.34 -14.68
C PRO A 62 -15.65 8.46 -14.68
N THR A 63 -15.46 9.47 -13.83
CA THR A 63 -16.35 10.64 -13.72
C THR A 63 -15.91 11.80 -14.63
N SER A 64 -14.81 11.64 -15.35
CA SER A 64 -14.23 12.59 -16.29
C SER A 64 -13.60 11.86 -17.48
N PRO A 65 -13.30 12.54 -18.59
CA PRO A 65 -12.53 11.92 -19.69
C PRO A 65 -11.21 11.33 -19.20
N LEU A 66 -10.77 10.20 -19.77
CA LEU A 66 -9.59 9.46 -19.28
C LEU A 66 -8.33 10.32 -19.18
N ASN A 67 -8.11 11.26 -20.10
CA ASN A 67 -6.97 12.18 -20.06
C ASN A 67 -7.03 13.21 -18.90
N GLN A 68 -8.15 13.27 -18.18
CA GLN A 68 -8.36 14.11 -17.00
C GLN A 68 -8.62 13.28 -15.73
N THR A 69 -8.90 11.99 -15.89
CA THR A 69 -9.13 11.06 -14.77
C THR A 69 -7.86 10.91 -13.95
N PRO A 70 -7.88 11.14 -12.62
CA PRO A 70 -6.70 10.97 -11.78
C PRO A 70 -6.07 9.59 -11.88
N LEU A 71 -4.75 9.54 -11.72
CA LEU A 71 -3.96 8.32 -11.53
C LEU A 71 -3.51 8.23 -10.08
N LEU A 72 -3.87 7.15 -9.42
CA LEU A 72 -3.34 6.77 -8.11
C LEU A 72 -2.16 5.82 -8.32
N ILE A 73 -1.00 6.13 -7.77
CA ILE A 73 0.19 5.27 -7.79
C ILE A 73 0.36 4.68 -6.40
N TRP A 74 0.28 3.36 -6.29
CA TRP A 74 0.45 2.63 -5.04
C TRP A 74 1.87 2.10 -4.86
N LEU A 75 2.41 2.30 -3.67
CA LEU A 75 3.71 1.82 -3.22
C LEU A 75 3.52 1.01 -1.92
N GLN A 76 3.85 -0.28 -1.97
CA GLN A 76 3.88 -1.12 -0.77
C GLN A 76 5.10 -0.80 0.08
N GLY A 77 5.02 -1.13 1.38
CA GLY A 77 6.10 -0.89 2.33
C GLY A 77 7.17 -1.98 2.38
N GLY A 78 7.39 -2.52 3.55
CA GLY A 78 8.41 -3.53 3.86
C GLY A 78 9.52 -3.01 4.75
N PRO A 79 10.67 -2.53 4.23
CA PRO A 79 11.02 -2.28 2.83
C PRO A 79 11.16 -3.54 1.97
N GLY A 80 10.94 -3.37 0.66
CA GLY A 80 11.10 -4.45 -0.31
C GLY A 80 9.90 -5.38 -0.47
N CYS A 81 8.70 -5.00 0.01
CA CYS A 81 7.49 -5.75 -0.25
C CYS A 81 6.81 -5.29 -1.54
N SER A 82 6.29 -6.25 -2.30
CA SER A 82 5.69 -6.03 -3.60
C SER A 82 4.35 -5.30 -3.51
N SER A 83 4.12 -4.35 -4.39
CA SER A 83 2.82 -3.68 -4.55
C SER A 83 1.73 -4.60 -5.07
N MET A 84 2.08 -5.82 -5.48
CA MET A 84 1.09 -6.86 -5.80
C MET A 84 0.34 -7.33 -4.53
N THR A 85 0.90 -7.15 -3.33
CA THR A 85 0.15 -7.33 -2.07
C THR A 85 -1.00 -6.32 -1.99
N GLY A 86 -0.73 -5.03 -2.22
CA GLY A 86 -1.78 -4.01 -2.34
C GLY A 86 -2.79 -4.31 -3.44
N ASN A 87 -2.33 -4.86 -4.58
CA ASN A 87 -3.19 -5.22 -5.70
C ASN A 87 -4.16 -6.37 -5.35
N PHE A 88 -3.65 -7.51 -4.87
CA PHE A 88 -4.44 -8.73 -4.73
C PHE A 88 -4.96 -8.99 -3.31
N LEU A 89 -4.61 -8.18 -2.32
CA LEU A 89 -5.12 -8.31 -0.96
C LEU A 89 -5.90 -7.09 -0.48
N GLU A 90 -5.62 -5.89 -1.00
CA GLU A 90 -6.10 -4.64 -0.42
C GLU A 90 -7.05 -3.87 -1.33
N LEU A 91 -6.51 -3.12 -2.27
CA LEU A 91 -7.22 -2.04 -2.97
C LEU A 91 -7.33 -2.23 -4.49
N GLY A 92 -6.77 -3.29 -5.02
CA GLY A 92 -6.96 -3.65 -6.43
C GLY A 92 -8.36 -4.14 -6.74
N PRO A 93 -8.72 -4.28 -8.04
CA PRO A 93 -10.07 -4.65 -8.45
C PRO A 93 -10.49 -6.07 -8.10
N TRP A 94 -9.52 -6.95 -7.85
CA TRP A 94 -9.75 -8.36 -7.49
C TRP A 94 -8.88 -8.75 -6.32
N ARG A 95 -9.42 -9.58 -5.41
CA ARG A 95 -8.72 -10.10 -4.22
C ARG A 95 -8.55 -11.60 -4.30
N VAL A 96 -7.38 -12.06 -3.86
CA VAL A 96 -7.11 -13.48 -3.68
C VAL A 96 -7.79 -13.99 -2.41
N LYS A 97 -8.38 -15.18 -2.50
CA LYS A 97 -8.91 -15.92 -1.35
C LYS A 97 -8.52 -17.39 -1.39
N GLN A 98 -8.62 -18.03 -0.24
CA GLN A 98 -8.42 -19.47 -0.13
C GLN A 98 -9.59 -20.22 -0.79
N HIS A 99 -9.27 -21.19 -1.65
CA HIS A 99 -10.24 -22.12 -2.21
C HIS A 99 -9.81 -23.57 -1.94
N LEU A 100 -10.74 -24.53 -2.08
CA LEU A 100 -10.46 -25.96 -1.89
C LEU A 100 -9.28 -26.39 -2.78
N GLY A 101 -8.14 -26.69 -2.13
CA GLY A 101 -6.91 -27.15 -2.81
C GLY A 101 -6.03 -26.07 -3.44
N GLY A 102 -6.37 -24.76 -3.33
CA GLY A 102 -5.57 -23.71 -3.96
C GLY A 102 -6.00 -22.30 -3.58
N VAL A 103 -5.89 -21.41 -4.55
CA VAL A 103 -6.31 -20.00 -4.47
C VAL A 103 -7.24 -19.67 -5.62
N GLU A 104 -8.14 -18.74 -5.41
CA GLU A 104 -8.97 -18.12 -6.44
C GLU A 104 -9.02 -16.61 -6.22
N VAL A 105 -9.54 -15.86 -7.19
CA VAL A 105 -9.75 -14.42 -7.07
C VAL A 105 -11.23 -14.07 -7.11
N GLU A 106 -11.61 -13.03 -6.37
CA GLU A 106 -12.97 -12.49 -6.36
C GLU A 106 -12.96 -10.97 -6.55
N PRO A 107 -14.04 -10.37 -7.09
CA PRO A 107 -14.14 -8.93 -7.24
C PRO A 107 -14.04 -8.20 -5.90
N ASN A 108 -13.32 -7.08 -5.87
CA ASN A 108 -13.21 -6.20 -4.72
C ASN A 108 -14.16 -5.01 -4.84
N ALA A 109 -15.25 -5.00 -4.07
CA ALA A 109 -16.21 -3.90 -4.06
C ALA A 109 -15.63 -2.56 -3.58
N GLY A 110 -14.53 -2.60 -2.81
CA GLY A 110 -13.83 -1.41 -2.29
C GLY A 110 -12.59 -1.03 -3.10
N SER A 111 -12.51 -1.47 -4.34
CA SER A 111 -11.36 -1.16 -5.20
C SER A 111 -11.21 0.33 -5.46
N TRP A 112 -9.96 0.83 -5.37
CA TRP A 112 -9.66 2.24 -5.60
C TRP A 112 -9.69 2.64 -7.08
N ASN A 113 -9.73 1.66 -8.00
CA ASN A 113 -9.92 1.98 -9.42
C ASN A 113 -11.40 2.09 -9.84
N ARG A 114 -12.33 2.24 -8.89
CA ARG A 114 -13.73 2.47 -9.25
C ARG A 114 -13.90 3.69 -10.16
N ILE A 115 -13.29 4.82 -9.80
CA ILE A 115 -13.38 6.07 -10.56
C ILE A 115 -12.02 6.66 -10.96
N PHE A 116 -10.91 6.08 -10.55
CA PHE A 116 -9.54 6.52 -10.86
C PHE A 116 -8.75 5.43 -11.60
N GLY A 117 -7.74 5.81 -12.37
CA GLY A 117 -6.72 4.85 -12.80
C GLY A 117 -5.83 4.49 -11.60
N LEU A 118 -5.48 3.21 -11.46
CA LEU A 118 -4.71 2.69 -10.35
C LEU A 118 -3.47 1.97 -10.87
N VAL A 119 -2.30 2.45 -10.50
CA VAL A 119 -0.99 1.92 -10.89
C VAL A 119 -0.29 1.35 -9.67
N PHE A 120 0.11 0.10 -9.75
CA PHE A 120 0.96 -0.55 -8.75
C PHE A 120 2.39 -0.62 -9.27
N LEU A 121 3.37 -0.20 -8.45
CA LEU A 121 4.80 -0.28 -8.78
C LEU A 121 5.50 -1.18 -7.77
N ASP A 122 6.17 -2.22 -8.22
CA ASP A 122 7.05 -3.02 -7.38
C ASP A 122 8.35 -2.24 -7.09
N ASN A 123 8.40 -1.57 -5.97
CA ASN A 123 9.45 -0.62 -5.61
C ASN A 123 10.18 -1.02 -4.31
N PRO A 124 11.51 -0.89 -4.31
CA PRO A 124 12.44 -0.56 -5.40
C PRO A 124 12.77 -1.73 -6.33
N ILE A 125 13.73 -1.56 -7.26
CA ILE A 125 14.24 -2.69 -8.06
C ILE A 125 14.69 -3.83 -7.16
N GLY A 126 14.46 -5.07 -7.60
CA GLY A 126 14.68 -6.29 -6.81
C GLY A 126 13.51 -6.67 -5.91
N THR A 127 12.40 -5.91 -5.94
CA THR A 127 11.16 -6.19 -5.22
C THR A 127 10.16 -6.90 -6.13
N GLY A 128 9.51 -7.96 -5.66
CA GLY A 128 8.46 -8.66 -6.40
C GLY A 128 8.92 -9.11 -7.78
N PHE A 129 8.29 -8.58 -8.84
CA PHE A 129 8.69 -8.85 -10.22
C PHE A 129 9.69 -7.82 -10.79
N SER A 130 10.09 -6.80 -10.05
CA SER A 130 11.06 -5.82 -10.49
C SER A 130 12.47 -6.41 -10.58
N ILE A 131 13.21 -5.98 -11.59
CA ILE A 131 14.52 -6.52 -11.94
C ILE A 131 15.62 -5.58 -11.40
N ALA A 132 16.53 -6.11 -10.61
CA ALA A 132 17.83 -5.51 -10.30
C ALA A 132 18.91 -6.30 -11.05
N ALA A 133 19.73 -5.64 -11.84
CA ALA A 133 20.80 -6.29 -12.58
C ALA A 133 21.92 -6.80 -11.66
N SER A 134 22.10 -6.15 -10.50
CA SER A 134 22.93 -6.61 -9.39
C SER A 134 22.44 -6.03 -8.06
N ASP A 135 22.88 -6.63 -6.94
CA ASP A 135 22.54 -6.17 -5.59
C ASP A 135 23.11 -4.77 -5.27
N GLU A 136 24.18 -4.37 -5.95
CA GLU A 136 24.80 -3.05 -5.79
C GLU A 136 23.92 -1.93 -6.38
N GLU A 137 23.06 -2.23 -7.35
CA GLU A 137 22.14 -1.26 -7.94
C GLU A 137 20.90 -1.01 -7.06
N ILE A 138 20.62 -1.88 -6.10
CA ILE A 138 19.52 -1.72 -5.18
C ILE A 138 19.71 -0.49 -4.31
N PRO A 139 18.76 0.46 -4.29
CA PRO A 139 18.87 1.67 -3.48
C PRO A 139 19.06 1.39 -1.99
N ARG A 140 19.90 2.20 -1.33
CA ARG A 140 20.20 2.11 0.10
C ARG A 140 19.71 3.33 0.90
N ASP A 141 19.05 4.26 0.24
CA ASP A 141 18.50 5.50 0.82
C ASP A 141 17.31 6.01 0.02
N GLN A 142 16.52 6.94 0.62
CA GLN A 142 15.29 7.45 0.04
C GLN A 142 15.52 8.34 -1.20
N PHE A 143 16.65 9.00 -1.36
CA PHE A 143 16.92 9.81 -2.56
C PHE A 143 17.17 8.92 -3.77
N SER A 144 17.91 7.83 -3.59
CA SER A 144 18.16 6.83 -4.63
C SER A 144 16.85 6.11 -5.02
N VAL A 145 16.02 5.74 -4.06
CA VAL A 145 14.67 5.20 -4.32
C VAL A 145 13.83 6.20 -5.12
N ALA A 146 13.76 7.45 -4.67
CA ALA A 146 12.98 8.49 -5.34
C ALA A 146 13.48 8.78 -6.78
N LYS A 147 14.79 8.69 -7.03
CA LYS A 147 15.35 8.83 -8.38
C LYS A 147 14.87 7.72 -9.32
N HIS A 148 14.87 6.45 -8.87
CA HIS A 148 14.36 5.33 -9.64
C HIS A 148 12.86 5.46 -9.88
N LEU A 149 12.06 5.75 -8.84
CA LEU A 149 10.63 6.00 -8.96
C LEU A 149 10.31 7.14 -9.92
N PHE A 150 11.03 8.26 -9.85
CA PHE A 150 10.83 9.37 -10.78
C PHE A 150 11.08 8.95 -12.23
N THR A 151 12.16 8.19 -12.46
CA THR A 151 12.48 7.66 -13.80
C THR A 151 11.38 6.73 -14.30
N ALA A 152 10.92 5.82 -13.46
CA ALA A 152 9.83 4.89 -13.78
C ALA A 152 8.51 5.63 -14.06
N ILE A 153 8.11 6.57 -13.20
CA ILE A 153 6.88 7.37 -13.39
C ILE A 153 6.96 8.17 -14.69
N ARG A 154 8.10 8.79 -15.00
CA ARG A 154 8.31 9.48 -16.27
C ARG A 154 8.18 8.54 -17.47
N GLY A 155 8.83 7.37 -17.37
CA GLY A 155 8.72 6.32 -18.39
C GLY A 155 7.28 5.86 -18.59
N PHE A 156 6.51 5.67 -17.49
CA PHE A 156 5.10 5.34 -17.56
C PHE A 156 4.26 6.41 -18.27
N LEU A 157 4.47 7.68 -17.94
CA LEU A 157 3.77 8.79 -18.58
C LEU A 157 4.10 8.95 -20.08
N ASP A 158 5.24 8.48 -20.50
CA ASP A 158 5.67 8.50 -21.91
C ASP A 158 5.14 7.30 -22.72
N LEU A 159 4.54 6.28 -22.09
CA LEU A 159 3.93 5.13 -22.76
C LEU A 159 2.73 5.52 -23.63
N ASP A 160 2.00 6.58 -23.23
CA ASP A 160 0.82 7.03 -23.93
C ASP A 160 0.57 8.53 -23.70
N PRO A 161 0.31 9.32 -24.77
CA PRO A 161 -0.02 10.74 -24.63
C PRO A 161 -1.17 11.04 -23.67
N ILE A 162 -2.12 10.09 -23.49
CA ILE A 162 -3.27 10.24 -22.59
C ILE A 162 -2.85 10.38 -21.13
N PHE A 163 -1.68 9.87 -20.74
CA PHE A 163 -1.20 9.91 -19.36
C PHE A 163 -0.55 11.24 -18.97
N LYS A 164 -0.01 12.00 -19.96
CA LYS A 164 0.91 13.12 -19.70
C LYS A 164 0.37 14.23 -18.81
N ASN A 165 -0.93 14.49 -18.89
CA ASN A 165 -1.56 15.61 -18.17
C ASN A 165 -2.48 15.16 -17.04
N ARG A 166 -2.62 13.85 -16.83
CA ARG A 166 -3.49 13.31 -15.77
C ARG A 166 -3.01 13.78 -14.39
N PRO A 167 -3.93 14.16 -13.50
CA PRO A 167 -3.60 14.41 -12.11
C PRO A 167 -3.01 13.16 -11.46
N ILE A 168 -1.87 13.27 -10.77
CA ILE A 168 -1.18 12.16 -10.13
C ILE A 168 -1.28 12.32 -8.63
N TYR A 169 -1.68 11.23 -7.96
CA TYR A 169 -1.63 11.06 -6.53
C TYR A 169 -0.73 9.88 -6.20
N ILE A 170 0.27 10.08 -5.33
CA ILE A 170 1.15 9.01 -4.89
C ILE A 170 0.70 8.54 -3.53
N THR A 171 0.43 7.25 -3.43
CA THR A 171 -0.15 6.62 -2.26
C THR A 171 0.70 5.44 -1.82
N GLY A 172 0.62 5.06 -0.57
CA GLY A 172 1.31 3.87 -0.07
C GLY A 172 1.13 3.70 1.41
N GLU A 173 1.64 2.60 1.97
CA GLU A 173 1.50 2.30 3.39
C GLU A 173 2.77 1.76 4.03
N SER A 174 2.79 1.74 5.36
CA SER A 174 3.86 1.13 6.13
C SER A 174 5.21 1.83 5.87
N TYR A 175 6.26 1.10 5.49
CA TYR A 175 7.54 1.70 5.10
C TYR A 175 7.42 2.67 3.91
N ALA A 176 6.35 2.61 3.10
CA ALA A 176 6.09 3.62 2.09
C ALA A 176 5.75 5.01 2.68
N GLY A 177 5.54 5.11 3.99
CA GLY A 177 5.63 6.37 4.74
C GLY A 177 6.96 7.10 4.59
N LYS A 178 7.97 6.44 3.99
CA LYS A 178 9.24 7.02 3.55
C LYS A 178 9.28 7.17 2.03
N TYR A 179 8.85 6.18 1.26
CA TYR A 179 8.84 6.21 -0.21
C TYR A 179 7.96 7.35 -0.76
N VAL A 180 6.75 7.47 -0.25
CA VAL A 180 5.77 8.47 -0.71
C VAL A 180 6.27 9.91 -0.50
N PRO A 181 6.73 10.31 0.70
CA PRO A 181 7.30 11.63 0.88
C PRO A 181 8.55 11.86 0.03
N ALA A 182 9.42 10.86 -0.11
CA ALA A 182 10.66 11.00 -0.86
C ALA A 182 10.40 11.27 -2.35
N ILE A 183 9.52 10.50 -3.00
CA ILE A 183 9.18 10.71 -4.40
C ILE A 183 8.38 11.99 -4.61
N GLY A 184 7.43 12.31 -3.72
CA GLY A 184 6.68 13.57 -3.80
C GLY A 184 7.60 14.79 -3.71
N TYR A 185 8.52 14.80 -2.75
CA TYR A 185 9.56 15.81 -2.60
C TYR A 185 10.43 15.91 -3.88
N TYR A 186 10.88 14.77 -4.41
CA TYR A 186 11.73 14.73 -5.61
C TYR A 186 11.00 15.27 -6.85
N ILE A 187 9.73 14.91 -7.06
CA ILE A 187 8.90 15.40 -8.18
C ILE A 187 8.77 16.92 -8.12
N LEU A 188 8.42 17.49 -6.97
CA LEU A 188 8.23 18.93 -6.85
C LEU A 188 9.52 19.69 -7.11
N LYS A 189 10.67 19.18 -6.66
CA LYS A 189 11.99 19.76 -7.01
C LYS A 189 12.27 19.70 -8.51
N LYS A 190 11.88 18.62 -9.20
CA LYS A 190 12.06 18.48 -10.66
C LYS A 190 11.07 19.32 -11.45
N ASN A 191 9.85 19.52 -10.96
CA ASN A 191 8.86 20.40 -11.59
C ASN A 191 9.32 21.86 -11.61
N LEU A 192 9.98 22.33 -10.56
CA LEU A 192 10.63 23.63 -10.54
C LEU A 192 11.62 23.81 -11.68
N SER A 193 12.15 22.71 -12.25
CA SER A 193 13.00 22.69 -13.46
C SER A 193 12.21 22.48 -14.75
N LYS A 194 10.88 22.66 -14.78
CA LYS A 194 9.98 22.54 -15.95
C LYS A 194 9.94 21.15 -16.60
N ARG A 195 10.16 20.06 -15.84
CA ARG A 195 10.15 18.66 -16.33
C ARG A 195 8.98 17.85 -15.74
N GLY A 196 7.75 18.31 -15.95
CA GLY A 196 6.55 18.06 -15.17
C GLY A 196 6.02 16.62 -15.05
N VAL A 197 5.77 16.22 -13.80
CA VAL A 197 4.77 15.23 -13.38
C VAL A 197 3.67 16.02 -12.67
N ASN A 198 2.41 15.86 -13.07
CA ASN A 198 1.28 16.64 -12.54
C ASN A 198 0.85 16.11 -11.15
N LEU A 199 1.74 16.23 -10.15
CA LEU A 199 1.48 15.80 -8.77
C LEU A 199 0.45 16.71 -8.11
N GLN A 200 -0.67 16.14 -7.63
CA GLN A 200 -1.77 16.83 -6.97
C GLN A 200 -1.87 16.51 -5.48
N GLY A 201 -1.32 15.40 -5.03
CA GLY A 201 -1.33 15.04 -3.62
C GLY A 201 -0.58 13.75 -3.32
N VAL A 202 -0.39 13.51 -2.03
CA VAL A 202 0.21 12.29 -1.50
C VAL A 202 -0.63 11.72 -0.35
N ALA A 203 -0.79 10.39 -0.28
CA ALA A 203 -1.51 9.73 0.79
C ALA A 203 -0.67 8.62 1.43
N ILE A 204 -0.60 8.62 2.74
CA ILE A 204 0.24 7.71 3.54
C ILE A 204 -0.64 6.99 4.55
N GLY A 205 -0.78 5.68 4.36
CA GLY A 205 -1.49 4.80 5.29
C GLY A 205 -0.54 4.16 6.28
N ASN A 206 -0.85 4.21 7.57
CA ASN A 206 -0.10 3.52 8.62
C ASN A 206 1.43 3.63 8.43
N GLY A 207 1.90 4.86 8.15
CA GLY A 207 3.21 5.13 7.59
C GLY A 207 4.32 5.26 8.61
N MET A 208 5.47 4.65 8.31
CA MET A 208 6.73 4.90 9.03
C MET A 208 7.42 6.13 8.44
N THR A 209 7.28 7.29 9.09
CA THR A 209 7.78 8.58 8.59
C THR A 209 8.85 9.19 9.49
N ASP A 210 8.63 9.16 10.80
CA ASP A 210 9.60 9.60 11.81
C ASP A 210 9.86 8.49 12.84
N PRO A 211 10.65 7.48 12.48
CA PRO A 211 10.79 6.24 13.27
C PRO A 211 11.29 6.46 14.69
N VAL A 212 12.08 7.50 14.92
CA VAL A 212 12.58 7.82 16.27
C VAL A 212 11.49 8.25 17.22
N THR A 213 10.52 9.05 16.74
CA THR A 213 9.35 9.42 17.52
C THR A 213 8.37 8.25 17.61
N GLN A 214 8.18 7.51 16.51
CA GLN A 214 7.24 6.39 16.47
C GLN A 214 7.66 5.25 17.40
N VAL A 215 8.96 4.88 17.46
CA VAL A 215 9.43 3.82 18.36
C VAL A 215 9.20 4.17 19.84
N ALA A 216 9.16 5.44 20.20
CA ALA A 216 8.90 5.89 21.57
C ALA A 216 7.46 5.66 22.05
N THR A 217 6.56 5.28 21.15
CA THR A 217 5.11 5.26 21.44
C THR A 217 4.54 3.87 21.72
N HIS A 218 5.23 2.80 21.36
CA HIS A 218 4.68 1.43 21.42
C HIS A 218 4.27 1.02 22.83
N ALA A 219 5.11 1.30 23.84
CA ALA A 219 4.83 0.93 25.24
C ALA A 219 3.58 1.61 25.77
N VAL A 220 3.45 2.91 25.54
CA VAL A 220 2.32 3.72 26.00
C VAL A 220 1.04 3.32 25.25
N ASN A 221 1.12 3.11 23.94
CA ASN A 221 -0.02 2.67 23.14
C ASN A 221 -0.55 1.31 23.63
N ALA A 222 0.34 0.32 23.79
CA ALA A 222 -0.04 -1.01 24.29
C ALA A 222 -0.61 -0.97 25.71
N TYR A 223 -0.09 -0.10 26.58
CA TYR A 223 -0.58 0.06 27.96
C TYR A 223 -1.99 0.63 28.01
N PHE A 224 -2.26 1.73 27.30
CA PHE A 224 -3.60 2.33 27.27
C PHE A 224 -4.61 1.49 26.48
N SER A 225 -4.14 0.61 25.58
CA SER A 225 -4.98 -0.40 24.95
C SER A 225 -5.25 -1.62 25.85
N GLY A 226 -4.73 -1.64 27.10
CA GLY A 226 -4.94 -2.72 28.06
C GLY A 226 -4.20 -4.02 27.74
N LEU A 227 -3.19 -3.99 26.87
CA LEU A 227 -2.48 -5.17 26.37
C LEU A 227 -1.26 -5.54 27.18
N VAL A 228 -0.69 -4.58 27.92
CA VAL A 228 0.46 -4.77 28.82
C VAL A 228 0.22 -4.08 30.15
N ASN A 229 0.82 -4.59 31.25
CA ASN A 229 0.78 -3.96 32.55
C ASN A 229 1.92 -2.94 32.75
N GLU A 230 1.95 -2.23 33.89
CA GLU A 230 2.94 -1.18 34.17
C GLU A 230 4.39 -1.69 34.15
N LYS A 231 4.63 -2.92 34.62
CA LYS A 231 5.97 -3.54 34.58
C LYS A 231 6.41 -3.78 33.14
N GLN A 232 5.55 -4.37 32.32
CA GLN A 232 5.84 -4.66 30.91
C GLN A 232 6.04 -3.37 30.10
N LYS A 233 5.21 -2.34 30.37
CA LYS A 233 5.37 -0.99 29.79
C LYS A 233 6.77 -0.45 30.08
N SER A 234 7.21 -0.48 31.37
CA SER A 234 8.53 0.01 31.76
C SER A 234 9.68 -0.77 31.11
N GLU A 235 9.52 -2.07 30.88
CA GLU A 235 10.50 -2.88 30.16
C GLU A 235 10.59 -2.50 28.67
N LEU A 236 9.45 -2.26 28.01
CA LEU A 236 9.38 -1.77 26.63
C LEU A 236 9.99 -0.38 26.49
N GLU A 237 9.68 0.54 27.42
CA GLU A 237 10.25 1.90 27.45
C GLU A 237 11.78 1.90 27.52
N LYS A 238 12.38 1.00 28.29
CA LYS A 238 13.84 0.84 28.35
C LYS A 238 14.41 0.40 27.00
N ALA A 239 13.74 -0.55 26.32
CA ALA A 239 14.17 -0.99 24.99
C ALA A 239 13.99 0.12 23.91
N GLN A 240 12.92 0.91 24.00
CA GLN A 240 12.69 2.08 23.14
C GLN A 240 13.78 3.14 23.33
N LEU A 241 14.19 3.42 24.55
CA LEU A 241 15.26 4.38 24.86
C LEU A 241 16.60 3.96 24.24
N GLU A 242 16.90 2.66 24.19
CA GLU A 242 18.11 2.16 23.54
C GLU A 242 18.07 2.42 22.01
N ALA A 243 16.94 2.15 21.34
CA ALA A 243 16.78 2.46 19.92
C ALA A 243 16.96 3.96 19.65
N ILE A 244 16.35 4.83 20.46
CA ILE A 244 16.48 6.29 20.36
C ILE A 244 17.92 6.74 20.57
N LYS A 245 18.65 6.17 21.54
CA LYS A 245 20.05 6.47 21.80
C LYS A 245 20.93 6.14 20.58
N LEU A 246 20.72 4.97 20.00
CA LEU A 246 21.45 4.54 18.81
C LEU A 246 21.20 5.46 17.60
N VAL A 247 19.95 5.95 17.41
CA VAL A 247 19.64 6.97 16.40
C VAL A 247 20.43 8.25 16.65
N LYS A 248 20.46 8.75 17.90
CA LYS A 248 21.21 9.97 18.27
C LYS A 248 22.73 9.83 18.03
N MET A 249 23.24 8.61 18.10
CA MET A 249 24.65 8.30 17.81
C MET A 249 24.92 8.11 16.31
N GLY A 250 23.90 8.13 15.45
CA GLY A 250 24.03 7.84 14.03
C GLY A 250 24.30 6.37 13.70
N ASN A 251 24.09 5.47 14.67
CA ASN A 251 24.29 4.03 14.48
C ASN A 251 22.99 3.40 13.94
N TRP A 252 22.71 3.64 12.67
CA TRP A 252 21.43 3.36 12.04
C TRP A 252 21.08 1.87 11.99
N SER A 253 22.02 1.00 11.67
CA SER A 253 21.78 -0.45 11.62
C SER A 253 21.42 -1.01 12.99
N GLU A 254 22.16 -0.65 14.03
CA GLU A 254 21.87 -1.08 15.39
C GLU A 254 20.58 -0.45 15.94
N ALA A 255 20.27 0.77 15.53
CA ALA A 255 18.99 1.39 15.86
C ALA A 255 17.81 0.61 15.28
N THR A 256 17.94 0.10 14.03
CA THR A 256 16.93 -0.77 13.41
C THR A 256 16.82 -2.11 14.14
N ASN A 257 17.93 -2.73 14.53
CA ASN A 257 17.95 -3.94 15.33
C ASN A 257 17.25 -3.72 16.69
N ALA A 258 17.54 -2.60 17.36
CA ALA A 258 16.91 -2.25 18.62
C ALA A 258 15.40 -2.00 18.48
N ARG A 259 14.94 -1.33 17.41
CA ARG A 259 13.52 -1.19 17.09
C ARG A 259 12.86 -2.56 16.88
N ASN A 260 13.47 -3.43 16.11
CA ASN A 260 12.94 -4.77 15.87
C ASN A 260 12.84 -5.57 17.18
N LYS A 261 13.79 -5.38 18.10
CA LYS A 261 13.71 -5.96 19.44
C LYS A 261 12.49 -5.44 20.23
N VAL A 262 12.19 -4.13 20.16
CA VAL A 262 10.99 -3.56 20.81
C VAL A 262 9.72 -4.24 20.26
N LEU A 263 9.59 -4.37 18.94
CA LEU A 263 8.42 -5.01 18.32
C LEU A 263 8.31 -6.49 18.71
N ASN A 264 9.43 -7.23 18.74
CA ASN A 264 9.44 -8.63 19.14
C ASN A 264 9.07 -8.78 20.63
N MET A 265 9.55 -7.90 21.50
CA MET A 265 9.15 -7.87 22.92
C MET A 265 7.66 -7.62 23.06
N LEU A 266 7.12 -6.62 22.33
CA LEU A 266 5.69 -6.31 22.35
C LEU A 266 4.85 -7.51 21.86
N GLN A 267 5.23 -8.13 20.75
CA GLN A 267 4.57 -9.33 20.23
C GLN A 267 4.57 -10.47 21.27
N THR A 268 5.71 -10.72 21.91
CA THR A 268 5.86 -11.79 22.91
C THR A 268 5.06 -11.50 24.18
N MET A 269 5.10 -10.27 24.67
CA MET A 269 4.40 -9.88 25.91
C MET A 269 2.88 -9.91 25.78
N THR A 270 2.38 -9.58 24.57
CA THR A 270 0.93 -9.52 24.30
C THR A 270 0.35 -10.84 23.81
N GLY A 271 1.16 -11.71 23.21
CA GLY A 271 0.71 -12.96 22.58
C GLY A 271 -0.24 -12.74 21.40
N LEU A 272 -0.27 -11.52 20.83
CA LEU A 272 -1.12 -11.18 19.69
C LEU A 272 -0.72 -12.00 18.44
N ALA A 273 -1.70 -12.34 17.61
CA ALA A 273 -1.45 -13.00 16.34
C ALA A 273 -0.62 -12.12 15.39
N THR A 274 -0.81 -10.81 15.46
CA THR A 274 -0.07 -9.80 14.70
C THR A 274 -0.12 -8.44 15.40
N LEU A 275 0.96 -7.65 15.28
CA LEU A 275 0.96 -6.24 15.72
C LEU A 275 0.30 -5.31 14.69
N PHE A 276 0.03 -5.81 13.49
CA PHE A 276 -0.67 -5.07 12.46
C PHE A 276 -2.15 -4.82 12.78
N ASP A 277 -2.75 -5.66 13.62
CA ASP A 277 -4.12 -5.49 14.09
C ASP A 277 -4.33 -6.29 15.38
N PHE A 278 -4.41 -5.59 16.50
CA PHE A 278 -4.54 -6.24 17.80
C PHE A 278 -5.92 -6.88 18.04
N SER A 279 -6.89 -6.66 17.17
CA SER A 279 -8.21 -7.32 17.24
C SER A 279 -8.22 -8.70 16.60
N LYS A 280 -7.27 -9.00 15.71
CA LYS A 280 -7.22 -10.25 14.94
C LYS A 280 -6.73 -11.43 15.78
N ARG A 281 -7.34 -12.60 15.54
CA ARG A 281 -6.96 -13.87 16.15
C ARG A 281 -6.03 -14.71 15.27
N VAL A 282 -5.92 -14.36 14.00
CA VAL A 282 -5.01 -14.97 13.00
C VAL A 282 -4.32 -13.86 12.22
N PRO A 283 -3.08 -14.06 11.74
CA PRO A 283 -2.39 -13.09 10.89
C PRO A 283 -3.13 -12.88 9.56
N TYR A 284 -2.82 -11.77 8.89
CA TYR A 284 -3.26 -11.55 7.52
C TYR A 284 -2.74 -12.65 6.59
N GLN A 285 -3.55 -13.01 5.59
CA GLN A 285 -3.28 -14.14 4.70
C GLN A 285 -2.47 -13.70 3.46
N THR A 286 -1.39 -12.94 3.67
CA THR A 286 -0.55 -12.41 2.58
C THR A 286 0.09 -13.53 1.74
N SER A 287 0.35 -14.69 2.35
CA SER A 287 0.86 -15.87 1.66
C SER A 287 -0.02 -16.36 0.50
N LEU A 288 -1.30 -15.99 0.47
CA LEU A 288 -2.20 -16.31 -0.66
C LEU A 288 -1.78 -15.55 -1.93
N VAL A 289 -1.31 -14.30 -1.78
CA VAL A 289 -0.75 -13.50 -2.88
C VAL A 289 0.47 -14.19 -3.47
N THR A 290 1.40 -14.63 -2.61
CA THR A 290 2.57 -15.40 -3.04
C THR A 290 2.19 -16.69 -3.77
N LYS A 291 1.21 -17.44 -3.25
CA LYS A 291 0.71 -18.65 -3.92
C LYS A 291 0.14 -18.35 -5.29
N LEU A 292 -0.67 -17.29 -5.42
CA LEU A 292 -1.25 -16.87 -6.69
C LEU A 292 -0.17 -16.49 -7.71
N LEU A 293 0.78 -15.64 -7.30
CA LEU A 293 1.76 -15.02 -8.20
C LEU A 293 2.94 -15.95 -8.56
N ARG A 294 3.07 -17.11 -7.91
CA ARG A 294 4.01 -18.16 -8.31
C ARG A 294 3.49 -19.08 -9.42
N ILE A 295 2.22 -18.95 -9.80
CA ILE A 295 1.62 -19.74 -10.88
C ILE A 295 2.02 -19.13 -12.22
N ASP A 296 2.64 -19.93 -13.09
CA ASP A 296 3.19 -19.44 -14.37
C ASP A 296 2.13 -18.85 -15.30
N GLU A 297 0.92 -19.42 -15.34
CA GLU A 297 -0.22 -18.81 -16.05
C GLU A 297 -0.54 -17.41 -15.56
N VAL A 298 -0.48 -17.19 -14.25
CA VAL A 298 -0.75 -15.87 -13.63
C VAL A 298 0.37 -14.90 -13.96
N LYS A 299 1.64 -15.30 -13.84
CA LYS A 299 2.80 -14.48 -14.25
C LYS A 299 2.68 -14.05 -15.70
N LYS A 300 2.41 -15.00 -16.60
CA LYS A 300 2.20 -14.73 -18.02
C LYS A 300 1.05 -13.78 -18.28
N ALA A 301 -0.10 -13.99 -17.62
CA ALA A 301 -1.28 -13.14 -17.76
C ALA A 301 -1.02 -11.70 -17.28
N LEU A 302 -0.16 -11.52 -16.27
CA LEU A 302 0.27 -10.21 -15.77
C LEU A 302 1.42 -9.60 -16.60
N GLY A 303 1.99 -10.29 -17.59
CA GLY A 303 3.15 -9.83 -18.34
C GLY A 303 4.44 -9.75 -17.51
N ALA A 304 4.50 -10.51 -16.43
CA ALA A 304 5.69 -10.63 -15.59
C ALA A 304 6.71 -11.59 -16.20
N ASN A 305 7.98 -11.42 -15.87
CA ASN A 305 9.02 -12.35 -16.28
C ASN A 305 8.83 -13.70 -15.57
N GLU A 306 8.51 -14.73 -16.35
CA GLU A 306 8.19 -16.08 -15.83
C GLU A 306 9.36 -16.74 -15.09
N SER A 307 10.63 -16.33 -15.37
CA SER A 307 11.81 -16.84 -14.66
C SER A 307 11.95 -16.32 -13.23
N ILE A 308 11.23 -15.26 -12.86
CA ILE A 308 11.27 -14.70 -11.51
C ILE A 308 10.40 -15.56 -10.59
N VAL A 309 10.99 -16.06 -9.51
CA VAL A 309 10.26 -16.66 -8.39
C VAL A 309 9.74 -15.51 -7.52
N PHE A 310 8.43 -15.32 -7.53
CA PHE A 310 7.82 -14.24 -6.76
C PHE A 310 7.97 -14.46 -5.26
N ASP A 311 8.48 -13.43 -4.58
CA ASP A 311 8.46 -13.32 -3.13
C ASP A 311 7.70 -12.04 -2.73
N GLU A 312 6.87 -12.15 -1.70
CA GLU A 312 6.08 -11.03 -1.17
C GLU A 312 6.99 -9.87 -0.75
N CYS A 313 8.06 -10.19 -0.02
CA CYS A 313 9.07 -9.22 0.42
C CYS A 313 10.47 -9.77 0.14
N SER A 314 11.31 -8.95 -0.49
CA SER A 314 12.70 -9.29 -0.84
C SER A 314 13.64 -9.03 0.35
N ASP A 315 14.26 -10.09 0.86
CA ASP A 315 15.27 -9.99 1.94
C ASP A 315 16.49 -9.17 1.50
N VAL A 316 16.88 -9.25 0.23
CA VAL A 316 18.00 -8.49 -0.33
C VAL A 316 17.73 -7.00 -0.30
N VAL A 317 16.52 -6.59 -0.71
CA VAL A 317 16.07 -5.18 -0.64
C VAL A 317 15.92 -4.73 0.82
N GLY A 318 15.34 -5.59 1.67
CA GLY A 318 15.26 -5.35 3.12
C GLY A 318 16.62 -5.11 3.75
N GLY A 319 17.62 -5.93 3.39
CA GLY A 319 19.00 -5.78 3.82
C GLY A 319 19.65 -4.49 3.31
N ALA A 320 19.46 -4.15 2.03
CA ALA A 320 19.99 -2.92 1.43
C ALA A 320 19.47 -1.65 2.11
N LEU A 321 18.20 -1.63 2.53
CA LEU A 321 17.56 -0.50 3.20
C LEU A 321 17.58 -0.59 4.73
N HIS A 322 18.20 -1.61 5.32
CA HIS A 322 18.20 -1.84 6.77
C HIS A 322 18.70 -0.62 7.56
N ALA A 323 19.80 -0.01 7.14
CA ALA A 323 20.35 1.20 7.78
C ALA A 323 19.51 2.47 7.52
N ASP A 324 18.54 2.41 6.60
CA ASP A 324 17.64 3.53 6.32
C ASP A 324 16.39 3.52 7.20
N VAL A 325 15.98 2.36 7.75
CA VAL A 325 14.72 2.18 8.49
C VAL A 325 14.52 3.25 9.56
N MET A 326 15.54 3.53 10.39
CA MET A 326 15.43 4.47 11.50
C MET A 326 15.75 5.93 11.15
N LYS A 327 16.00 6.26 9.87
CA LYS A 327 16.19 7.65 9.41
C LYS A 327 14.83 8.31 9.19
N SER A 328 14.66 9.54 9.69
CA SER A 328 13.45 10.31 9.52
C SER A 328 13.35 10.96 8.15
N VAL A 329 12.13 10.97 7.57
CA VAL A 329 11.77 11.76 6.39
C VAL A 329 10.67 12.79 6.69
N LYS A 330 10.42 13.07 7.96
CA LYS A 330 9.42 14.05 8.42
C LYS A 330 9.56 15.39 7.69
N TYR A 331 10.78 15.89 7.50
CA TYR A 331 11.05 17.15 6.78
C TYR A 331 10.54 17.16 5.34
N MET A 332 10.45 15.99 4.69
CA MET A 332 9.85 15.88 3.36
C MET A 332 8.34 16.06 3.42
N VAL A 333 7.68 15.53 4.46
CA VAL A 333 6.24 15.76 4.68
C VAL A 333 5.98 17.24 5.00
N GLU A 334 6.81 17.88 5.82
CA GLU A 334 6.76 19.32 6.12
C GLU A 334 6.90 20.17 4.85
N PHE A 335 7.72 19.74 3.90
CA PHE A 335 7.80 20.38 2.58
C PHE A 335 6.53 20.12 1.76
N LEU A 336 6.00 18.90 1.76
CA LEU A 336 4.83 18.54 0.97
C LEU A 336 3.57 19.27 1.41
N VAL A 337 3.31 19.41 2.70
CA VAL A 337 2.14 20.15 3.21
C VAL A 337 2.16 21.64 2.84
N LYS A 338 3.32 22.20 2.50
CA LYS A 338 3.47 23.56 1.99
C LYS A 338 3.22 23.69 0.49
N ASN A 339 3.20 22.58 -0.26
CA ASN A 339 3.25 22.59 -1.72
C ASN A 339 2.16 21.73 -2.41
N THR A 340 1.53 20.80 -1.69
CA THR A 340 0.50 19.90 -2.24
C THR A 340 -0.38 19.35 -1.14
N LYS A 341 -1.46 18.64 -1.50
CA LYS A 341 -2.34 17.97 -0.52
C LYS A 341 -1.63 16.75 0.09
N VAL A 342 -1.79 16.58 1.40
CA VAL A 342 -1.27 15.44 2.16
C VAL A 342 -2.40 14.79 2.95
N LEU A 343 -2.60 13.49 2.74
CA LEU A 343 -3.47 12.66 3.53
C LEU A 343 -2.63 11.69 4.36
N LEU A 344 -2.82 11.71 5.67
CA LEU A 344 -2.34 10.67 6.58
C LEU A 344 -3.57 9.89 7.06
N TYR A 345 -3.55 8.56 6.95
CA TYR A 345 -4.65 7.74 7.45
C TYR A 345 -4.15 6.51 8.19
N GLN A 346 -4.83 6.11 9.24
CA GLN A 346 -4.45 4.98 10.07
C GLN A 346 -5.65 4.14 10.45
N GLY A 347 -5.47 2.83 10.41
CA GLY A 347 -6.37 1.90 11.06
C GLY A 347 -6.22 1.97 12.58
N HIS A 348 -7.37 1.99 13.28
CA HIS A 348 -7.43 2.19 14.72
C HIS A 348 -6.74 1.08 15.53
N PHE A 349 -6.66 -0.14 14.98
CA PHE A 349 -6.13 -1.32 15.68
C PHE A 349 -4.65 -1.60 15.39
N ASP A 350 -3.96 -0.75 14.62
CA ASP A 350 -2.53 -0.91 14.36
C ASP A 350 -1.69 -0.48 15.56
N LEU A 351 -0.90 -1.41 16.10
CA LEU A 351 0.08 -1.15 17.16
C LEU A 351 1.47 -0.81 16.65
N ARG A 352 1.72 -0.98 15.35
CA ARG A 352 3.04 -0.83 14.76
C ARG A 352 3.30 0.59 14.28
N ASP A 353 2.43 1.11 13.42
CA ASP A 353 2.55 2.45 12.82
C ASP A 353 1.16 3.15 12.82
N GLY A 354 0.39 2.97 13.89
CA GLY A 354 -1.00 3.42 14.01
C GLY A 354 -1.17 4.87 14.44
N VAL A 355 -2.38 5.18 14.89
CA VAL A 355 -2.85 6.53 15.21
C VAL A 355 -1.93 7.25 16.18
N PHE A 356 -1.63 6.62 17.34
CA PHE A 356 -0.87 7.27 18.40
C PHE A 356 0.55 7.65 17.96
N SER A 357 1.21 6.78 17.20
CA SER A 357 2.56 7.04 16.67
C SER A 357 2.56 8.15 15.61
N THR A 358 1.53 8.20 14.76
CA THR A 358 1.39 9.24 13.74
C THR A 358 1.11 10.60 14.37
N GLU A 359 0.20 10.69 15.34
CA GLU A 359 -0.04 11.93 16.08
C GLU A 359 1.18 12.42 16.84
N ALA A 360 1.99 11.50 17.37
CA ALA A 360 3.19 11.87 18.11
C ALA A 360 4.20 12.62 17.25
N TRP A 361 4.47 12.17 16.01
CA TRP A 361 5.40 12.88 15.15
C TRP A 361 4.76 14.07 14.44
N MET A 362 3.47 14.03 14.09
CA MET A 362 2.79 15.19 13.50
C MET A 362 2.90 16.45 14.38
N LYS A 363 2.75 16.28 15.69
CA LYS A 363 2.89 17.38 16.67
C LYS A 363 4.26 18.06 16.63
N THR A 364 5.27 17.40 16.07
CA THR A 364 6.64 17.91 15.99
C THR A 364 6.98 18.51 14.62
N MET A 365 5.99 18.62 13.70
CA MET A 365 6.21 19.17 12.36
C MET A 365 6.52 20.65 12.38
N GLU A 366 7.54 21.08 11.62
CA GLU A 366 7.89 22.46 11.39
C GLU A 366 7.14 23.04 10.19
N TRP A 367 5.86 23.28 10.40
CA TRP A 367 4.95 23.86 9.42
C TRP A 367 4.11 24.96 10.07
N GLN A 368 3.97 26.10 9.39
CA GLN A 368 3.25 27.27 9.95
C GLN A 368 1.76 27.01 10.23
N GLY A 369 1.17 25.98 9.62
CA GLY A 369 -0.22 25.56 9.85
C GLY A 369 -0.41 24.56 10.98
N ILE A 370 0.67 24.09 11.64
CA ILE A 370 0.58 22.98 12.58
C ILE A 370 -0.28 23.29 13.80
N ASP A 371 -0.15 24.49 14.38
CA ASP A 371 -0.96 24.88 15.55
C ASP A 371 -2.45 24.93 15.20
N LYS A 372 -2.79 25.47 14.02
CA LYS A 372 -4.16 25.50 13.53
C LYS A 372 -4.70 24.09 13.27
N PHE A 373 -3.88 23.20 12.68
CA PHE A 373 -4.25 21.82 12.50
C PHE A 373 -4.50 21.10 13.84
N LEU A 374 -3.63 21.30 14.83
CA LEU A 374 -3.78 20.68 16.15
C LEU A 374 -5.00 21.21 16.92
N MET A 375 -5.45 22.43 16.64
CA MET A 375 -6.65 23.05 17.23
C MET A 375 -7.92 22.77 16.42
N ALA A 376 -7.81 22.24 15.20
CA ALA A 376 -8.97 21.87 14.38
C ALA A 376 -9.74 20.72 15.04
N GLU A 377 -11.07 20.79 14.96
CA GLU A 377 -11.93 19.73 15.49
C GLU A 377 -11.71 18.42 14.70
N ARG A 378 -11.84 17.32 15.41
CA ARG A 378 -11.89 15.99 14.85
C ARG A 378 -13.35 15.64 14.58
N GLU A 379 -13.73 15.67 13.31
CA GLU A 379 -15.10 15.47 12.87
C GLU A 379 -15.46 13.98 12.77
N VAL A 380 -16.72 13.66 13.07
CA VAL A 380 -17.27 12.31 12.93
C VAL A 380 -17.49 12.00 11.46
N TRP A 381 -16.74 11.02 10.94
CA TRP A 381 -16.86 10.58 9.56
C TRP A 381 -17.79 9.36 9.44
N LYS A 382 -18.74 9.46 8.52
CA LYS A 382 -19.71 8.39 8.23
C LYS A 382 -19.69 8.04 6.75
N VAL A 383 -19.77 6.75 6.45
CA VAL A 383 -19.97 6.22 5.10
C VAL A 383 -21.33 5.51 5.08
N ASN A 384 -22.20 5.87 4.13
CA ASN A 384 -23.59 5.35 4.05
C ASN A 384 -24.36 5.46 5.37
N GLY A 385 -24.14 6.55 6.13
CA GLY A 385 -24.80 6.79 7.42
C GLY A 385 -24.22 6.03 8.61
N VAL A 386 -23.26 5.12 8.39
CA VAL A 386 -22.60 4.32 9.43
C VAL A 386 -21.29 4.98 9.83
N LEU A 387 -20.97 4.99 11.12
CA LEU A 387 -19.70 5.52 11.64
C LEU A 387 -18.52 4.75 11.03
N ALA A 388 -17.67 5.45 10.26
CA ALA A 388 -16.48 4.89 9.61
C ALA A 388 -15.18 5.31 10.32
N GLY A 389 -15.21 6.46 10.99
CA GLY A 389 -14.02 6.97 11.67
C GLY A 389 -14.10 8.44 12.00
N TYR A 390 -12.94 9.08 11.96
CA TYR A 390 -12.79 10.50 12.29
C TYR A 390 -11.85 11.18 11.31
N VAL A 391 -12.14 12.43 10.97
CA VAL A 391 -11.31 13.28 10.11
C VAL A 391 -10.91 14.54 10.87
N GLN A 392 -9.64 14.89 10.85
CA GLN A 392 -9.10 16.16 11.29
C GLN A 392 -8.38 16.80 10.12
N LYS A 393 -8.69 18.07 9.81
CA LYS A 393 -8.17 18.74 8.62
C LYS A 393 -7.85 20.20 8.90
N TRP A 394 -6.75 20.66 8.32
CA TRP A 394 -6.42 22.07 8.17
C TRP A 394 -5.61 22.29 6.90
N ALA A 395 -6.06 23.24 6.06
CA ALA A 395 -5.43 23.56 4.78
C ALA A 395 -5.14 22.28 3.94
N SER A 396 -3.90 22.03 3.59
CA SER A 396 -3.45 20.91 2.76
C SER A 396 -3.31 19.57 3.50
N LEU A 397 -3.34 19.59 4.86
CA LEU A 397 -3.16 18.38 5.67
C LEU A 397 -4.51 17.80 6.14
N SER A 398 -4.73 16.53 5.85
CA SER A 398 -5.84 15.75 6.39
C SER A 398 -5.30 14.55 7.14
N HIS A 399 -5.88 14.24 8.31
CA HIS A 399 -5.61 13.06 9.10
C HIS A 399 -6.91 12.28 9.33
N VAL A 400 -6.91 11.00 8.95
CA VAL A 400 -8.09 10.12 9.05
C VAL A 400 -7.80 8.93 9.92
N ILE A 401 -8.67 8.69 10.90
CA ILE A 401 -8.68 7.45 11.69
C ILE A 401 -9.81 6.57 11.15
N VAL A 402 -9.46 5.38 10.68
CA VAL A 402 -10.42 4.40 10.15
C VAL A 402 -10.73 3.37 11.23
N LEU A 403 -11.98 3.35 11.69
CA LEU A 403 -12.43 2.39 12.69
C LEU A 403 -12.60 0.99 12.09
N GLY A 404 -12.34 -0.02 12.92
CA GLY A 404 -12.45 -1.42 12.50
C GLY A 404 -11.36 -1.89 11.52
N ALA A 405 -10.27 -1.12 11.42
CA ALA A 405 -9.11 -1.47 10.60
C ALA A 405 -7.83 -1.51 11.42
N GLY A 406 -6.90 -2.36 11.00
CA GLY A 406 -5.51 -2.39 11.42
C GLY A 406 -4.60 -1.74 10.39
N HIS A 407 -3.42 -2.33 10.19
CA HIS A 407 -2.36 -1.83 9.30
C HIS A 407 -2.77 -1.78 7.82
N PHE A 408 -3.46 -2.83 7.34
CA PHE A 408 -3.95 -2.93 5.98
C PHE A 408 -5.38 -2.38 5.90
N VAL A 409 -5.51 -1.04 5.95
CA VAL A 409 -6.81 -0.36 6.00
C VAL A 409 -7.73 -0.78 4.86
N PRO A 410 -7.28 -0.86 3.58
CA PRO A 410 -8.16 -1.27 2.50
C PRO A 410 -8.60 -2.74 2.59
N THR A 411 -7.80 -3.61 3.21
CA THR A 411 -8.17 -5.01 3.46
C THR A 411 -9.32 -5.11 4.46
N ASP A 412 -9.18 -4.39 5.57
CA ASP A 412 -10.12 -4.48 6.70
C ASP A 412 -11.40 -3.70 6.46
N GLN A 413 -11.30 -2.51 5.84
CA GLN A 413 -12.40 -1.59 5.60
C GLN A 413 -12.44 -1.13 4.13
N PRO A 414 -12.70 -2.04 3.17
CA PRO A 414 -12.59 -1.74 1.74
C PRO A 414 -13.47 -0.57 1.29
N LEU A 415 -14.75 -0.56 1.65
CA LEU A 415 -15.68 0.49 1.25
C LEU A 415 -15.37 1.83 1.91
N ASN A 416 -14.96 1.82 3.19
CA ASN A 416 -14.58 3.03 3.88
C ASN A 416 -13.28 3.60 3.30
N SER A 417 -12.29 2.76 2.98
CA SER A 417 -11.04 3.22 2.36
C SER A 417 -11.26 3.77 0.95
N GLN A 418 -12.16 3.16 0.17
CA GLN A 418 -12.57 3.68 -1.14
C GLN A 418 -13.24 5.04 -1.02
N ALA A 419 -14.23 5.19 -0.13
CA ALA A 419 -14.91 6.46 0.10
C ALA A 419 -13.93 7.55 0.56
N MET A 420 -13.01 7.23 1.48
CA MET A 420 -11.98 8.14 1.95
C MET A 420 -11.12 8.69 0.81
N ILE A 421 -10.56 7.81 -0.01
CA ILE A 421 -9.66 8.25 -1.08
C ILE A 421 -10.40 9.02 -2.17
N GLU A 422 -11.64 8.62 -2.49
CA GLU A 422 -12.46 9.31 -3.48
C GLU A 422 -12.85 10.71 -3.02
N ASP A 423 -13.33 10.86 -1.80
CA ASP A 423 -13.71 12.16 -1.25
C ASP A 423 -12.49 13.08 -1.09
N TRP A 424 -11.34 12.54 -0.65
CA TRP A 424 -10.11 13.33 -0.52
C TRP A 424 -9.55 13.79 -1.88
N VAL A 425 -9.53 12.91 -2.88
CA VAL A 425 -9.05 13.26 -4.24
C VAL A 425 -9.96 14.29 -4.88
N LEU A 426 -11.29 14.12 -4.74
CA LEU A 426 -12.30 14.99 -5.34
C LEU A 426 -12.68 16.21 -4.47
N GLU A 427 -12.09 16.36 -3.30
CA GLU A 427 -12.37 17.44 -2.34
C GLU A 427 -13.86 17.53 -1.97
N LYS A 428 -14.44 16.39 -1.59
CA LYS A 428 -15.86 16.29 -1.21
C LYS A 428 -16.05 16.04 0.29
N GLY A 429 -17.27 16.31 0.77
CA GLY A 429 -17.64 16.03 2.17
C GLY A 429 -16.71 16.74 3.15
N LEU A 430 -16.16 16.01 4.11
CA LEU A 430 -15.21 16.53 5.12
C LEU A 430 -13.85 16.95 4.54
N PHE A 431 -13.61 16.71 3.24
CA PHE A 431 -12.38 17.10 2.56
C PHE A 431 -12.54 18.36 1.69
N THR A 432 -13.72 19.03 1.70
CA THR A 432 -13.93 20.30 1.00
C THR A 432 -13.00 21.38 1.56
N ASN A 433 -12.50 22.27 0.69
CA ASN A 433 -11.66 23.39 1.09
C ASN A 433 -12.56 24.60 1.44
N ASP A 434 -13.15 24.59 2.65
CA ASP A 434 -14.01 25.68 3.12
C ASP A 434 -13.21 26.88 3.72
N GLN A 435 -11.88 26.84 3.67
CA GLN A 435 -11.04 27.89 4.23
C GLN A 435 -10.18 28.54 3.14
N GLU A 436 -10.42 29.83 2.92
CA GLU A 436 -9.61 30.73 2.10
C GLU A 436 -8.21 30.99 2.72
N GLU A 437 -7.35 29.95 2.72
CA GLU A 437 -5.91 30.18 2.64
C GLU A 437 -5.45 29.50 1.35
N THR A 438 -5.57 30.22 0.25
CA THR A 438 -5.02 29.83 -1.04
C THR A 438 -3.54 29.46 -0.87
N LEU A 439 -3.20 28.23 -1.26
CA LEU A 439 -1.81 27.88 -1.56
C LEU A 439 -1.24 29.01 -2.43
N PRO A 440 -0.02 29.51 -2.18
CA PRO A 440 0.55 30.57 -2.98
C PRO A 440 0.44 30.19 -4.46
N SER A 441 -0.11 31.10 -5.27
CA SER A 441 -0.29 30.90 -6.71
C SER A 441 1.00 30.35 -7.30
N LYS A 442 0.88 29.24 -8.02
CA LYS A 442 1.99 28.62 -8.72
C LYS A 442 2.59 29.63 -9.71
N PHE A 443 3.78 30.15 -9.41
CA PHE A 443 4.63 30.89 -10.35
C PHE A 443 5.49 29.93 -11.18
#